data_880195b59e2aea94683d649628b70f22
#
_entry.id   880195b59e2aea94683d649628b70f22
#
_cell.length_a   1.000
_cell.length_b   1.000
_cell.length_c   1.000
_cell.angle_alpha   90.00
_cell.angle_beta   90.00
_cell.angle_gamma   90.00
#
_symmetry.space_group_name_H-M   'P 1'
#
loop_
_entity.id
_entity.type
_entity.pdbx_description
1 polymer ?
#
loop_
_entity_poly.entity_id
_entity_poly.type
_entity_poly.pdbx_seq_one_letter_code
_entity_poly.pdbx_strand_id
1 'polypeptide(L)'
;MKAFIKGISYYLPENLVTNESLLIDFPEWSVEKVATKIGVSERHIASGEETSADLAIEAARKLFVEHSVNPAEIDFILLCTQSPDYFLPTSACLIQERLGIPVRSG
;
A
#
# COMPACT_ATOMS: atom_id res chain seq x y z
N MET A 1 26.47 8.92 -10.91
CA MET A 1 25.58 8.54 -9.79
C MET A 1 25.04 7.15 -10.04
N LYS A 2 25.07 6.31 -9.04
CA LYS A 2 24.48 4.97 -9.11
C LYS A 2 23.38 4.86 -8.07
N ALA A 3 22.26 4.28 -8.47
CA ALA A 3 21.15 3.99 -7.57
C ALA A 3 20.76 2.52 -7.72
N PHE A 4 20.30 1.91 -6.64
CA PHE A 4 19.83 0.54 -6.66
C PHE A 4 18.66 0.35 -5.68
N ILE A 5 17.88 -0.67 -5.93
CA ILE A 5 16.77 -1.05 -5.02
C ILE A 5 17.36 -1.94 -3.93
N LYS A 6 17.34 -1.47 -2.69
CA LYS A 6 17.89 -2.21 -1.53
C LYS A 6 16.93 -3.31 -1.05
N GLY A 7 15.63 -3.09 -1.12
CA GLY A 7 14.62 -4.06 -0.70
C GLY A 7 13.24 -3.69 -1.15
N ILE A 8 12.38 -4.69 -1.24
CA ILE A 8 10.97 -4.54 -1.60
C ILE A 8 10.16 -5.36 -0.61
N SER A 9 9.09 -4.78 -0.09
CA SER A 9 8.09 -5.47 0.71
C SER A 9 6.70 -4.98 0.33
N TYR A 10 5.70 -5.78 0.63
CA TYR A 10 4.30 -5.42 0.38
C TYR A 10 3.42 -5.86 1.53
N TYR A 11 2.27 -5.25 1.64
CA TYR A 11 1.23 -5.61 2.58
C TYR A 11 -0.10 -5.75 1.85
N LEU A 12 -0.81 -6.82 2.14
CA LEU A 12 -2.15 -7.06 1.61
C LEU A 12 -3.16 -7.03 2.77
N PRO A 13 -4.25 -6.24 2.67
CA PRO A 13 -5.33 -6.29 3.64
C PRO A 13 -5.94 -7.69 3.75
N GLU A 14 -6.56 -8.01 4.86
CA GLU A 14 -7.09 -9.36 5.12
C GLU A 14 -8.30 -9.72 4.25
N ASN A 15 -9.10 -8.73 3.85
CA ASN A 15 -10.33 -8.97 3.11
C ASN A 15 -10.05 -9.40 1.67
N LEU A 16 -10.17 -10.70 1.42
CA LEU A 16 -9.98 -11.29 0.10
C LEU A 16 -11.30 -11.28 -0.68
N VAL A 17 -11.27 -10.70 -1.88
CA VAL A 17 -12.41 -10.67 -2.80
C VAL A 17 -12.03 -11.41 -4.08
N THR A 18 -12.67 -12.54 -4.33
CA THR A 18 -12.50 -13.33 -5.55
C THR A 18 -13.40 -12.79 -6.68
N ASN A 19 -13.13 -13.23 -7.91
CA ASN A 19 -14.00 -12.87 -9.03
C ASN A 19 -15.42 -13.39 -8.82
N GLU A 20 -15.57 -14.58 -8.25
CA GLU A 20 -16.87 -15.17 -7.93
C GLU A 20 -17.66 -14.31 -6.94
N SER A 21 -17.01 -13.86 -5.88
CA SER A 21 -17.66 -12.99 -4.88
C SER A 21 -18.00 -11.60 -5.43
N LEU A 22 -17.15 -11.08 -6.31
CA LEU A 22 -17.37 -9.79 -6.95
C LEU A 22 -18.62 -9.79 -7.82
N LEU A 23 -18.92 -10.89 -8.48
CA LEU A 23 -20.06 -11.01 -9.41
C LEU A 23 -21.41 -11.02 -8.68
N ILE A 24 -21.44 -11.19 -7.36
CA ILE A 24 -22.66 -11.03 -6.57
C ILE A 24 -23.19 -9.61 -6.71
N ASP A 25 -22.28 -8.63 -6.71
CA ASP A 25 -22.62 -7.21 -6.85
C ASP A 25 -22.70 -6.75 -8.32
N PHE A 26 -22.05 -7.49 -9.22
CA PHE A 26 -21.95 -7.16 -10.66
C PHE A 26 -22.38 -8.34 -11.54
N PRO A 27 -23.68 -8.73 -11.49
CA PRO A 27 -24.15 -9.93 -12.17
C PRO A 27 -24.08 -9.87 -13.70
N GLU A 28 -23.93 -8.69 -14.29
CA GLU A 28 -23.76 -8.49 -15.73
C GLU A 28 -22.38 -8.94 -16.24
N TRP A 29 -21.44 -9.18 -15.35
CA TRP A 29 -20.10 -9.69 -15.70
C TRP A 29 -20.04 -11.20 -15.47
N SER A 30 -19.04 -11.85 -16.10
CA SER A 30 -18.72 -13.27 -15.86
C SER A 30 -17.29 -13.38 -15.31
N VAL A 31 -17.01 -14.49 -14.61
CA VAL A 31 -15.66 -14.77 -14.07
C VAL A 31 -14.62 -14.71 -15.19
N GLU A 32 -14.91 -15.34 -16.34
CA GLU A 32 -14.02 -15.34 -17.49
C GLU A 32 -13.78 -13.94 -18.04
N LYS A 33 -14.83 -13.13 -18.14
CA LYS A 33 -14.73 -11.76 -18.65
C LYS A 33 -13.88 -10.87 -17.72
N VAL A 34 -14.03 -11.01 -16.40
CA VAL A 34 -13.20 -10.30 -15.43
C VAL A 34 -11.74 -10.75 -15.54
N ALA A 35 -11.49 -12.06 -15.57
CA ALA A 35 -10.15 -12.61 -15.67
C ALA A 35 -9.43 -12.18 -16.95
N THR A 36 -10.12 -12.18 -18.10
CA THR A 36 -9.51 -11.83 -19.39
C THR A 36 -9.34 -10.34 -19.60
N LYS A 37 -10.31 -9.52 -19.18
CA LYS A 37 -10.27 -8.07 -19.42
C LYS A 37 -9.51 -7.31 -18.36
N ILE A 38 -9.56 -7.74 -17.11
CA ILE A 38 -8.90 -7.06 -15.99
C ILE A 38 -7.59 -7.74 -15.65
N GLY A 39 -7.49 -9.06 -15.88
CA GLY A 39 -6.26 -9.83 -15.63
C GLY A 39 -6.02 -10.11 -14.14
N VAL A 40 -7.06 -10.03 -13.31
CA VAL A 40 -6.98 -10.24 -11.86
C VAL A 40 -7.95 -11.34 -11.46
N SER A 41 -7.46 -12.35 -10.72
CA SER A 41 -8.28 -13.46 -10.24
C SER A 41 -8.90 -13.18 -8.87
N GLU A 42 -8.14 -12.50 -8.03
CA GLU A 42 -8.57 -12.14 -6.69
C GLU A 42 -7.85 -10.85 -6.25
N ARG A 43 -8.40 -10.18 -5.27
CA ARG A 43 -7.84 -8.94 -4.73
C ARG A 43 -8.07 -8.84 -3.24
N HIS A 44 -7.18 -8.12 -2.57
CA HIS A 44 -7.33 -7.77 -1.17
C HIS A 44 -7.82 -6.33 -1.08
N ILE A 45 -8.88 -6.10 -0.34
CA ILE A 45 -9.53 -4.80 -0.21
C ILE A 45 -9.41 -4.33 1.23
N ALA A 46 -8.98 -3.08 1.41
CA ALA A 46 -8.90 -2.44 2.71
C ALA A 46 -10.27 -2.46 3.41
N SER A 47 -10.28 -2.60 4.73
CA SER A 47 -11.49 -2.42 5.52
C SER A 47 -11.94 -0.95 5.48
N GLY A 48 -13.16 -0.67 5.94
CA GLY A 48 -13.69 0.69 5.96
C GLY A 48 -12.88 1.67 6.81
N GLU A 49 -12.02 1.17 7.69
CA GLU A 49 -11.19 1.99 8.57
C GLU A 49 -9.72 2.06 8.14
N GLU A 50 -9.28 1.19 7.22
CA GLU A 50 -7.91 1.21 6.71
C GLU A 50 -7.74 2.26 5.61
N THR A 51 -6.76 3.12 5.78
CA THR A 51 -6.40 4.16 4.80
C THR A 51 -5.18 3.75 3.97
N SER A 52 -4.89 4.51 2.91
CA SER A 52 -3.66 4.31 2.12
C SER A 52 -2.40 4.43 2.98
N ALA A 53 -2.39 5.37 3.92
CA ALA A 53 -1.27 5.54 4.84
C ALA A 53 -1.12 4.33 5.75
N ASP A 54 -2.22 3.75 6.26
CA ASP A 54 -2.19 2.53 7.07
C ASP A 54 -1.55 1.37 6.32
N LEU A 55 -1.95 1.16 5.07
CA LEU A 55 -1.38 0.09 4.23
C LEU A 55 0.11 0.32 3.96
N ALA A 56 0.49 1.55 3.66
CA ALA A 56 1.89 1.91 3.43
C ALA A 56 2.76 1.71 4.68
N ILE A 57 2.23 2.05 5.86
CA ILE A 57 2.93 1.88 7.13
C ILE A 57 3.17 0.40 7.42
N GLU A 58 2.17 -0.45 7.22
CA GLU A 58 2.34 -1.89 7.42
C GLU A 58 3.37 -2.49 6.45
N ALA A 59 3.34 -2.08 5.19
CA ALA A 59 4.34 -2.49 4.21
C ALA A 59 5.75 -2.03 4.61
N ALA A 60 5.88 -0.79 5.09
CA ALA A 60 7.15 -0.24 5.53
C ALA A 60 7.70 -0.96 6.78
N ARG A 61 6.83 -1.28 7.74
CA ARG A 61 7.24 -2.05 8.93
C ARG A 61 7.76 -3.43 8.56
N LYS A 62 7.11 -4.10 7.62
CA LYS A 62 7.61 -5.36 7.07
C LYS A 62 8.97 -5.18 6.41
N LEU A 63 9.14 -4.14 5.60
CA LEU A 63 10.40 -3.84 4.94
C LEU A 63 11.53 -3.67 5.94
N PHE A 64 11.30 -2.92 7.02
CA PHE A 64 12.31 -2.67 8.04
C PHE A 64 12.77 -3.97 8.71
N VAL A 65 11.84 -4.88 8.99
CA VAL A 65 12.15 -6.18 9.60
C VAL A 65 12.81 -7.13 8.60
N GLU A 66 12.20 -7.31 7.42
CA GLU A 66 12.66 -8.28 6.42
C GLU A 66 14.05 -7.93 5.84
N HIS A 67 14.35 -6.66 5.71
CA HIS A 67 15.58 -6.16 5.09
C HIS A 67 16.53 -5.48 6.06
N SER A 68 16.27 -5.56 7.36
CA SER A 68 17.09 -4.95 8.41
C SER A 68 17.36 -3.46 8.16
N VAL A 69 16.32 -2.72 7.76
CA VAL A 69 16.42 -1.28 7.53
C VAL A 69 16.08 -0.53 8.81
N ASN A 70 16.96 0.37 9.21
CA ASN A 70 16.69 1.25 10.36
C ASN A 70 15.92 2.48 9.88
N PRO A 71 14.74 2.77 10.45
CA PRO A 71 13.99 3.98 10.10
C PRO A 71 14.80 5.27 10.18
N ALA A 72 15.79 5.33 11.09
CA ALA A 72 16.67 6.50 11.24
C ALA A 72 17.56 6.76 10.01
N GLU A 73 17.73 5.77 9.13
CA GLU A 73 18.52 5.89 7.90
C GLU A 73 17.72 6.42 6.71
N ILE A 74 16.41 6.58 6.87
CA ILE A 74 15.55 7.07 5.80
C ILE A 74 15.65 8.57 5.68
N ASP A 75 15.98 9.05 4.50
CA ASP A 75 16.14 10.48 4.20
C ASP A 75 14.96 11.07 3.46
N PHE A 76 14.19 10.26 2.76
CA PHE A 76 13.10 10.73 1.92
C PHE A 76 12.00 9.68 1.80
N ILE A 77 10.74 10.15 1.78
CA ILE A 77 9.56 9.31 1.56
C ILE A 77 8.80 9.83 0.34
N LEU A 78 8.54 8.95 -0.59
CA LEU A 78 7.69 9.23 -1.74
C LEU A 78 6.49 8.28 -1.70
N LEU A 79 5.30 8.81 -1.49
CA LEU A 79 4.07 8.05 -1.52
C LEU A 79 3.29 8.35 -2.79
N CYS A 80 2.92 7.30 -3.52
CA CYS A 80 2.03 7.41 -4.67
C CYS A 80 0.69 6.80 -4.31
N THR A 81 -0.37 7.61 -4.31
CA THR A 81 -1.73 7.16 -4.06
C THR A 81 -2.74 8.08 -4.73
N GLN A 82 -3.91 7.52 -5.10
CA GLN A 82 -5.06 8.31 -5.54
C GLN A 82 -6.06 8.59 -4.42
N SER A 83 -5.81 8.01 -3.23
CA SER A 83 -6.73 8.08 -2.09
C SER A 83 -5.98 8.54 -0.83
N PRO A 84 -5.51 9.81 -0.79
CA PRO A 84 -4.81 10.30 0.39
C PRO A 84 -5.76 10.40 1.59
N ASP A 85 -5.20 10.29 2.79
CA ASP A 85 -5.97 10.36 4.04
C ASP A 85 -6.63 11.74 4.19
N TYR A 86 -5.88 12.81 3.88
CA TYR A 86 -6.31 14.19 3.95
C TYR A 86 -5.73 14.98 2.78
N PHE A 87 -6.31 16.15 2.48
CA PHE A 87 -5.66 17.09 1.56
C PHE A 87 -4.37 17.64 2.17
N LEU A 88 -4.40 17.98 3.46
CA LEU A 88 -3.26 18.44 4.27
C LEU A 88 -3.45 17.97 5.72
N PRO A 89 -2.38 17.52 6.40
CA PRO A 89 -1.01 17.28 5.88
C PRO A 89 -0.99 16.16 4.85
N THR A 90 0.10 16.06 4.08
CA THR A 90 0.25 14.97 3.11
C THR A 90 0.37 13.62 3.82
N SER A 91 -0.10 12.56 3.18
CA SER A 91 -0.03 11.22 3.75
C SER A 91 1.42 10.79 4.04
N ALA A 92 2.39 11.26 3.26
CA ALA A 92 3.81 11.01 3.52
C ALA A 92 4.26 11.56 4.88
N CYS A 93 3.78 12.72 5.29
CA CYS A 93 4.08 13.30 6.61
C CYS A 93 3.49 12.45 7.75
N LEU A 94 2.29 11.93 7.58
CA LEU A 94 1.67 11.03 8.55
C LEU A 94 2.48 9.73 8.69
N ILE A 95 2.92 9.18 7.57
CA ILE A 95 3.75 7.97 7.53
C ILE A 95 5.08 8.21 8.24
N GLN A 96 5.73 9.35 7.96
CA GLN A 96 6.98 9.74 8.61
C GLN A 96 6.85 9.74 10.13
N GLU A 97 5.84 10.39 10.66
CA GLU A 97 5.61 10.48 12.10
C GLU A 97 5.35 9.10 12.71
N ARG A 98 4.45 8.33 12.13
CA ARG A 98 4.04 7.02 12.66
C ARG A 98 5.16 5.98 12.60
N LEU A 99 6.07 6.07 11.66
CA LEU A 99 7.22 5.18 11.53
C LEU A 99 8.45 5.65 12.33
N GLY A 100 8.40 6.84 12.92
CA GLY A 100 9.54 7.40 13.65
C GLY A 100 10.72 7.74 12.75
N ILE A 101 10.47 8.09 11.49
CA ILE A 101 11.50 8.53 10.56
C ILE A 101 11.90 9.97 10.91
N PRO A 102 13.21 10.28 11.04
CA PRO A 102 13.65 11.60 11.46
C PRO A 102 13.19 12.71 10.53
N VAL A 103 12.82 13.84 11.11
CA VAL A 103 12.60 15.08 10.34
C VAL A 103 13.96 15.60 9.94
N ARG A 104 14.21 15.66 8.65
CA ARG A 104 15.40 16.28 8.09
C ARG A 104 14.95 17.46 7.25
N SER A 105 15.63 18.60 7.46
CA SER A 105 15.39 19.77 6.63
C SER A 105 15.85 19.44 5.20
N GLY A 106 14.87 19.30 4.34
CA GLY A 106 15.11 19.09 2.91
C GLY A 106 15.08 20.41 2.18
#